data_cdac2ab5ed852af86b7a2e08da4fdab5
#
_entry.id   cdac2ab5ed852af86b7a2e08da4fdab5
#
_cell.length_a   1.000
_cell.length_b   1.000
_cell.length_c   1.000
_cell.angle_alpha   90.00
_cell.angle_beta   90.00
_cell.angle_gamma   90.00
#
_symmetry.space_group_name_H-M   'P 1'
#
loop_
_entity.id
_entity.type
_entity.pdbx_description
1 polymer ?
#
loop_
_entity_poly.entity_id
_entity_poly.type
_entity_poly.pdbx_seq_one_letter_code
_entity_poly.pdbx_strand_id
1 'polypeptide(L)'
;ALIGITFQPKWYSGPLKSIKHTDKIRGDLILYCVRFAAGVGYRVVIVDGGSAKTFYSELKRIPGVKLFKAKIAKRSPNRRKAIFEASKIPGVKAIVMTEIEKVSLVTDCMREIVAPVLSDQADLVIPRREVTLFKKTYPSYMFESEVEANLLYSEALRANGLLSAHAEDLDVFFGARVFKNDPKMLKYLFSHYEANPFDTLLEHKLFNLEEYSNAQFFPVVKALVRRLRVVSVTVPFKYPEKQKENEEVGDREHFILKRRYQRLTIIVELMHFLGFLGDKQTRKITKQKIK
;
A
#
# COMPACT_ATOMS: atom_id res chain seq x y z
N ALA A 1 -13.39 2.13 7.14
CA ALA A 1 -13.63 1.56 5.81
C ALA A 1 -12.42 0.76 5.35
N LEU A 2 -12.64 -0.34 4.64
CA LEU A 2 -11.63 -1.10 3.92
C LEU A 2 -11.63 -0.67 2.45
N ILE A 3 -10.47 -0.32 1.91
CA ILE A 3 -10.35 0.07 0.51
C ILE A 3 -9.27 -0.73 -0.22
N GLY A 4 -9.48 -0.97 -1.50
CA GLY A 4 -8.49 -1.58 -2.36
C GLY A 4 -8.73 -1.32 -3.84
N ILE A 5 -7.73 -1.70 -4.61
CA ILE A 5 -7.79 -1.70 -6.07
C ILE A 5 -7.68 -3.13 -6.58
N THR A 6 -8.39 -3.46 -7.64
CA THR A 6 -8.36 -4.80 -8.24
C THR A 6 -7.99 -4.73 -9.72
N PHE A 7 -7.29 -5.76 -10.20
CA PHE A 7 -6.99 -5.96 -11.61
C PHE A 7 -6.77 -7.44 -11.87
N GLN A 8 -7.83 -8.15 -12.28
CA GLN A 8 -7.84 -9.60 -12.50
C GLN A 8 -8.38 -9.93 -13.90
N PRO A 9 -7.68 -9.53 -14.98
CA PRO A 9 -8.19 -9.62 -16.34
C PRO A 9 -8.42 -11.05 -16.84
N LYS A 10 -7.67 -12.03 -16.30
CA LYS A 10 -7.76 -13.44 -16.67
C LYS A 10 -8.51 -14.29 -15.65
N TRP A 11 -9.23 -13.66 -14.70
CA TRP A 11 -10.03 -14.42 -13.73
C TRP A 11 -11.22 -15.11 -14.40
N TYR A 12 -11.57 -16.27 -13.91
CA TYR A 12 -12.71 -17.06 -14.37
C TYR A 12 -13.46 -17.69 -13.18
N SER A 13 -14.75 -18.01 -13.36
CA SER A 13 -15.57 -18.70 -12.35
C SER A 13 -15.27 -20.20 -12.29
N GLY A 14 -15.66 -20.84 -11.19
CA GLY A 14 -15.44 -22.27 -10.95
C GLY A 14 -14.09 -22.61 -10.31
N PRO A 15 -13.71 -23.90 -10.26
CA PRO A 15 -12.54 -24.37 -9.55
C PRO A 15 -11.23 -23.91 -10.20
N LEU A 16 -10.16 -23.84 -9.39
CA LEU A 16 -8.80 -23.58 -9.85
C LEU A 16 -8.33 -24.71 -10.77
N LYS A 17 -7.99 -24.39 -12.03
CA LYS A 17 -7.52 -25.36 -13.03
C LYS A 17 -6.00 -25.57 -12.99
N SER A 18 -5.25 -24.58 -12.54
CA SER A 18 -3.79 -24.66 -12.43
C SER A 18 -3.29 -23.65 -11.40
N ILE A 19 -2.27 -24.08 -10.63
CA ILE A 19 -1.56 -23.21 -9.69
C ILE A 19 -0.86 -22.02 -10.38
N LYS A 20 -0.65 -22.07 -11.69
CA LYS A 20 -0.08 -20.99 -12.49
C LYS A 20 -1.08 -19.85 -12.81
N HIS A 21 -2.35 -20.04 -12.51
CA HIS A 21 -3.38 -19.02 -12.79
C HIS A 21 -3.44 -17.95 -11.70
N THR A 22 -2.49 -17.04 -11.71
CA THR A 22 -2.32 -15.96 -10.71
C THR A 22 -3.59 -15.13 -10.51
N ASP A 23 -4.24 -14.68 -11.60
CA ASP A 23 -5.46 -13.86 -11.50
C ASP A 23 -6.61 -14.63 -10.85
N LYS A 24 -6.72 -15.93 -11.11
CA LYS A 24 -7.73 -16.80 -10.49
C LYS A 24 -7.51 -16.90 -8.98
N ILE A 25 -6.28 -17.20 -8.58
CA ILE A 25 -5.93 -17.35 -7.15
C ILE A 25 -6.16 -16.05 -6.40
N ARG A 26 -5.60 -14.94 -6.91
CA ARG A 26 -5.76 -13.62 -6.27
C ARG A 26 -7.20 -13.16 -6.28
N GLY A 27 -7.91 -13.35 -7.39
CA GLY A 27 -9.32 -12.97 -7.50
C GLY A 27 -10.22 -13.71 -6.51
N ASP A 28 -10.00 -15.02 -6.32
CA ASP A 28 -10.75 -15.81 -5.33
C ASP A 28 -10.47 -15.32 -3.90
N LEU A 29 -9.21 -15.00 -3.56
CA LEU A 29 -8.84 -14.44 -2.27
C LEU A 29 -9.49 -13.05 -2.06
N ILE A 30 -9.51 -12.21 -3.09
CA ILE A 30 -10.20 -10.90 -3.05
C ILE A 30 -11.68 -11.09 -2.78
N LEU A 31 -12.36 -11.96 -3.55
CA LEU A 31 -13.79 -12.21 -3.36
C LEU A 31 -14.09 -12.73 -1.94
N TYR A 32 -13.26 -13.62 -1.43
CA TYR A 32 -13.37 -14.11 -0.06
C TYR A 32 -13.26 -12.96 0.95
N CYS A 33 -12.19 -12.15 0.88
CA CYS A 33 -11.96 -11.03 1.79
C CYS A 33 -13.07 -9.98 1.73
N VAL A 34 -13.55 -9.66 0.53
CA VAL A 34 -14.61 -8.66 0.33
C VAL A 34 -15.93 -9.17 0.93
N ARG A 35 -16.29 -10.45 0.71
CA ARG A 35 -17.47 -11.06 1.33
C ARG A 35 -17.39 -11.08 2.84
N PHE A 36 -16.23 -11.49 3.38
CA PHE A 36 -16.00 -11.47 4.82
C PHE A 36 -16.13 -10.06 5.39
N ALA A 37 -15.40 -9.09 4.85
CA ALA A 37 -15.40 -7.71 5.33
C ALA A 37 -16.81 -7.07 5.28
N ALA A 38 -17.55 -7.28 4.21
CA ALA A 38 -18.92 -6.80 4.08
C ALA A 38 -19.87 -7.53 5.07
N GLY A 39 -19.70 -8.83 5.26
CA GLY A 39 -20.48 -9.65 6.17
C GLY A 39 -20.35 -9.26 7.64
N VAL A 40 -19.15 -8.83 8.06
CA VAL A 40 -18.90 -8.30 9.43
C VAL A 40 -19.19 -6.79 9.55
N GLY A 41 -19.77 -6.17 8.52
CA GLY A 41 -20.26 -4.79 8.56
C GLY A 41 -19.21 -3.72 8.22
N TYR A 42 -18.02 -4.08 7.72
CA TYR A 42 -17.07 -3.08 7.23
C TYR A 42 -17.61 -2.38 5.97
N ARG A 43 -17.39 -1.07 5.86
CA ARG A 43 -17.65 -0.34 4.62
C ARG A 43 -16.52 -0.66 3.65
N VAL A 44 -16.85 -1.30 2.52
CA VAL A 44 -15.87 -1.75 1.52
C VAL A 44 -15.98 -0.88 0.27
N VAL A 45 -14.83 -0.33 -0.18
CA VAL A 45 -14.74 0.47 -1.41
C VAL A 45 -13.66 -0.11 -2.31
N ILE A 46 -14.06 -0.52 -3.49
CA ILE A 46 -13.18 -1.13 -4.50
C ILE A 46 -13.15 -0.26 -5.75
N VAL A 47 -11.96 -0.03 -6.29
CA VAL A 47 -11.76 0.52 -7.64
C VAL A 47 -11.16 -0.56 -8.53
N ASP A 48 -11.92 -0.99 -9.51
CA ASP A 48 -11.50 -2.04 -10.45
C ASP A 48 -10.81 -1.44 -11.67
N GLY A 49 -9.58 -1.89 -11.93
CA GLY A 49 -8.68 -1.43 -12.99
C GLY A 49 -8.87 -2.10 -14.35
N GLY A 50 -9.93 -2.91 -14.51
CA GLY A 50 -10.19 -3.63 -15.77
C GLY A 50 -10.09 -5.15 -15.62
N SER A 51 -10.61 -5.70 -14.54
CA SER A 51 -10.75 -7.15 -14.35
C SER A 51 -11.73 -7.76 -15.36
N ALA A 52 -11.72 -9.09 -15.45
CA ALA A 52 -12.69 -9.85 -16.26
C ALA A 52 -14.14 -9.46 -15.89
N LYS A 53 -15.02 -9.39 -16.87
CA LYS A 53 -16.45 -9.03 -16.67
C LYS A 53 -17.13 -9.92 -15.61
N THR A 54 -16.80 -11.20 -15.60
CA THR A 54 -17.31 -12.17 -14.63
C THR A 54 -16.85 -11.83 -13.21
N PHE A 55 -15.57 -11.46 -13.01
CA PHE A 55 -15.04 -11.04 -11.71
C PHE A 55 -15.73 -9.76 -11.22
N TYR A 56 -15.83 -8.75 -12.09
CA TYR A 56 -16.53 -7.50 -11.78
C TYR A 56 -17.98 -7.74 -11.36
N SER A 57 -18.68 -8.65 -12.05
CA SER A 57 -20.06 -9.03 -11.73
C SER A 57 -20.17 -9.71 -10.38
N GLU A 58 -19.22 -10.59 -10.01
CA GLU A 58 -19.18 -11.21 -8.68
C GLU A 58 -18.98 -10.16 -7.57
N LEU A 59 -18.06 -9.22 -7.74
CA LEU A 59 -17.89 -8.12 -6.78
C LEU A 59 -19.15 -7.26 -6.63
N LYS A 60 -19.81 -6.96 -7.75
CA LYS A 60 -21.03 -6.13 -7.76
C LYS A 60 -22.21 -6.78 -7.02
N ARG A 61 -22.26 -8.11 -6.97
CA ARG A 61 -23.29 -8.86 -6.26
C ARG A 61 -23.13 -8.87 -4.74
N ILE A 62 -21.96 -8.49 -4.21
CA ILE A 62 -21.71 -8.50 -2.77
C ILE A 62 -22.38 -7.29 -2.13
N PRO A 63 -23.37 -7.48 -1.22
CA PRO A 63 -24.08 -6.38 -0.57
C PRO A 63 -23.12 -5.47 0.23
N GLY A 64 -23.37 -4.17 0.24
CA GLY A 64 -22.58 -3.21 1.02
C GLY A 64 -21.23 -2.80 0.41
N VAL A 65 -20.87 -3.36 -0.73
CA VAL A 65 -19.65 -2.99 -1.47
C VAL A 65 -19.92 -1.82 -2.41
N LYS A 66 -19.13 -0.75 -2.28
CA LYS A 66 -19.08 0.33 -3.27
C LYS A 66 -18.02 0.01 -4.32
N LEU A 67 -18.45 -0.32 -5.52
CA LEU A 67 -17.60 -0.73 -6.62
C LEU A 67 -17.56 0.35 -7.71
N PHE A 68 -16.34 0.78 -8.08
CA PHE A 68 -16.10 1.78 -9.11
C PHE A 68 -15.20 1.22 -10.19
N LYS A 69 -15.37 1.66 -11.43
CA LYS A 69 -14.42 1.42 -12.50
C LYS A 69 -13.31 2.47 -12.48
N ALA A 70 -12.09 2.04 -12.72
CA ALA A 70 -10.96 2.93 -12.95
C ALA A 70 -11.13 3.70 -14.24
N LYS A 71 -10.71 4.97 -14.24
CA LYS A 71 -10.60 5.77 -15.47
C LYS A 71 -9.24 5.62 -16.15
N ILE A 72 -8.22 5.29 -15.37
CA ILE A 72 -6.81 5.20 -15.78
C ILE A 72 -6.23 3.90 -15.23
N ALA A 73 -5.45 3.19 -16.03
CA ALA A 73 -4.80 1.94 -15.63
C ALA A 73 -3.53 2.16 -14.75
N LYS A 74 -3.58 3.08 -13.79
CA LYS A 74 -2.48 3.36 -12.84
C LYS A 74 -2.94 3.18 -11.40
N ARG A 75 -2.05 2.72 -10.53
CA ARG A 75 -2.40 2.36 -9.13
C ARG A 75 -2.73 3.56 -8.27
N SER A 76 -1.90 4.62 -8.28
CA SER A 76 -2.10 5.74 -7.37
C SER A 76 -3.37 6.56 -7.64
N PRO A 77 -3.76 6.87 -8.90
CA PRO A 77 -5.05 7.48 -9.18
C PRO A 77 -6.23 6.65 -8.68
N ASN A 78 -6.14 5.32 -8.83
CA ASN A 78 -7.20 4.42 -8.38
C ASN A 78 -7.26 4.33 -6.85
N ARG A 79 -6.12 4.33 -6.16
CA ARG A 79 -6.05 4.43 -4.70
C ARG A 79 -6.65 5.76 -4.21
N ARG A 80 -6.26 6.90 -4.81
CA ARG A 80 -6.84 8.21 -4.48
C ARG A 80 -8.35 8.22 -4.66
N LYS A 81 -8.86 7.61 -5.73
CA LYS A 81 -10.30 7.46 -5.94
C LYS A 81 -10.95 6.63 -4.83
N ALA A 82 -10.38 5.48 -4.48
CA ALA A 82 -10.90 4.64 -3.40
C ALA A 82 -10.91 5.37 -2.05
N ILE A 83 -9.82 6.10 -1.72
CA ILE A 83 -9.72 6.93 -0.52
C ILE A 83 -10.80 8.01 -0.51
N PHE A 84 -10.96 8.73 -1.62
CA PHE A 84 -11.95 9.80 -1.75
C PHE A 84 -13.39 9.29 -1.56
N GLU A 85 -13.73 8.16 -2.17
CA GLU A 85 -15.06 7.59 -2.03
C GLU A 85 -15.31 7.03 -0.61
N ALA A 86 -14.27 6.49 0.03
CA ALA A 86 -14.37 6.02 1.41
C ALA A 86 -14.47 7.18 2.41
N SER A 87 -13.74 8.27 2.18
CA SER A 87 -13.74 9.44 3.07
C SER A 87 -15.09 10.14 3.18
N LYS A 88 -15.93 10.01 2.16
CA LYS A 88 -17.30 10.57 2.12
C LYS A 88 -18.34 9.73 2.85
N ILE A 89 -18.01 8.50 3.27
CA ILE A 89 -18.98 7.63 3.92
C ILE A 89 -19.22 8.15 5.34
N PRO A 90 -20.48 8.48 5.72
CA PRO A 90 -20.79 8.96 7.06
C PRO A 90 -20.31 7.99 8.14
N GLY A 91 -19.73 8.53 9.22
CA GLY A 91 -19.26 7.76 10.38
C GLY A 91 -17.94 7.00 10.17
N VAL A 92 -17.33 7.04 9.00
CA VAL A 92 -16.00 6.45 8.78
C VAL A 92 -14.93 7.32 9.43
N LYS A 93 -14.30 6.83 10.49
CA LYS A 93 -13.20 7.48 11.23
C LYS A 93 -11.82 7.02 10.77
N ALA A 94 -11.69 5.75 10.34
CA ALA A 94 -10.44 5.15 9.88
C ALA A 94 -10.63 4.52 8.49
N ILE A 95 -9.62 4.63 7.64
CA ILE A 95 -9.57 4.01 6.32
C ILE A 95 -8.37 3.05 6.27
N VAL A 96 -8.64 1.79 5.96
CA VAL A 96 -7.63 0.75 5.78
C VAL A 96 -7.41 0.54 4.29
N MET A 97 -6.24 0.88 3.81
CA MET A 97 -5.80 0.65 2.43
C MET A 97 -4.89 -0.57 2.40
N THR A 98 -5.21 -1.56 1.58
CA THR A 98 -4.39 -2.77 1.43
C THR A 98 -4.64 -3.42 0.06
N GLU A 99 -3.77 -4.35 -0.31
CA GLU A 99 -4.10 -5.36 -1.30
C GLU A 99 -5.11 -6.31 -0.65
N ILE A 100 -6.31 -6.39 -1.25
CA ILE A 100 -7.48 -7.04 -0.63
C ILE A 100 -7.27 -8.56 -0.46
N GLU A 101 -6.39 -9.18 -1.24
CA GLU A 101 -6.04 -10.60 -1.13
C GLU A 101 -5.28 -10.98 0.15
N LYS A 102 -4.91 -10.02 1.00
CA LYS A 102 -4.26 -10.26 2.30
C LYS A 102 -5.27 -10.80 3.33
N VAL A 103 -5.61 -12.09 3.21
CA VAL A 103 -6.71 -12.73 3.94
C VAL A 103 -6.58 -12.51 5.44
N SER A 104 -5.53 -13.01 6.10
CA SER A 104 -5.41 -12.93 7.56
C SER A 104 -5.30 -11.49 8.09
N LEU A 105 -4.85 -10.53 7.27
CA LEU A 105 -4.93 -9.12 7.66
C LEU A 105 -6.38 -8.66 7.79
N VAL A 106 -7.22 -9.06 6.83
CA VAL A 106 -8.64 -8.64 6.79
C VAL A 106 -9.47 -9.42 7.80
N THR A 107 -9.20 -10.72 7.98
CA THR A 107 -10.02 -11.58 8.87
C THR A 107 -9.61 -11.48 10.33
N ASP A 108 -8.31 -11.37 10.61
CA ASP A 108 -7.77 -11.58 11.96
C ASP A 108 -7.18 -10.32 12.59
N CYS A 109 -6.59 -9.40 11.78
CA CYS A 109 -5.79 -8.29 12.32
C CYS A 109 -6.45 -6.90 12.23
N MET A 110 -7.65 -6.79 11.64
CA MET A 110 -8.29 -5.48 11.40
C MET A 110 -8.50 -4.69 12.68
N ARG A 111 -8.87 -5.35 13.78
CA ARG A 111 -9.16 -4.69 15.06
C ARG A 111 -7.90 -4.03 15.62
N GLU A 112 -6.80 -4.77 15.64
CA GLU A 112 -5.52 -4.28 16.18
C GLU A 112 -4.98 -3.10 15.37
N ILE A 113 -4.99 -3.20 14.04
CA ILE A 113 -4.42 -2.14 13.20
C ILE A 113 -5.24 -0.87 13.16
N VAL A 114 -6.56 -0.92 13.38
CA VAL A 114 -7.40 0.29 13.40
C VAL A 114 -7.49 0.93 14.77
N ALA A 115 -7.25 0.19 15.86
CA ALA A 115 -7.40 0.66 17.22
C ALA A 115 -6.66 1.98 17.52
N PRO A 116 -5.37 2.18 17.13
CA PRO A 116 -4.65 3.42 17.44
C PRO A 116 -5.27 4.65 16.74
N VAL A 117 -5.86 4.47 15.54
CA VAL A 117 -6.55 5.57 14.84
C VAL A 117 -7.90 5.86 15.49
N LEU A 118 -8.64 4.83 15.89
CA LEU A 118 -9.96 5.01 16.51
C LEU A 118 -9.87 5.61 17.93
N SER A 119 -8.80 5.32 18.66
CA SER A 119 -8.52 5.89 20.00
C SER A 119 -7.76 7.22 19.95
N ASP A 120 -7.60 7.81 18.77
CA ASP A 120 -6.85 9.05 18.53
C ASP A 120 -5.39 9.03 18.98
N GLN A 121 -4.76 7.86 19.02
CA GLN A 121 -3.34 7.69 19.32
C GLN A 121 -2.45 7.82 18.10
N ALA A 122 -3.01 7.58 16.89
CA ALA A 122 -2.30 7.67 15.64
C ALA A 122 -3.09 8.41 14.56
N ASP A 123 -2.38 9.09 13.67
CA ASP A 123 -2.91 9.67 12.44
C ASP A 123 -2.68 8.71 11.26
N LEU A 124 -1.61 7.90 11.35
CA LEU A 124 -1.24 6.87 10.39
C LEU A 124 -0.67 5.64 11.09
N VAL A 125 -1.17 4.46 10.77
CA VAL A 125 -0.59 3.18 11.19
C VAL A 125 0.03 2.47 9.99
N ILE A 126 1.25 1.99 10.17
CA ILE A 126 1.96 1.10 9.25
C ILE A 126 1.99 -0.28 9.93
N PRO A 127 1.09 -1.21 9.56
CA PRO A 127 1.13 -2.56 10.12
C PRO A 127 2.46 -3.23 9.79
N ARG A 128 3.04 -3.91 10.77
CA ARG A 128 4.30 -4.66 10.65
C ARG A 128 4.03 -6.14 10.82
N ARG A 129 4.57 -6.95 9.92
CA ARG A 129 4.46 -8.40 10.00
C ARG A 129 5.32 -8.95 11.14
N GLU A 130 4.76 -9.86 11.92
CA GLU A 130 5.52 -10.64 12.87
C GLU A 130 6.58 -11.47 12.12
N VAL A 131 7.86 -11.33 12.52
CA VAL A 131 9.02 -11.77 11.72
C VAL A 131 9.02 -13.28 11.50
N THR A 132 8.66 -14.08 12.53
CA THR A 132 8.65 -15.55 12.45
C THR A 132 7.61 -16.03 11.43
N LEU A 133 6.40 -15.47 11.47
CA LEU A 133 5.34 -15.80 10.51
C LEU A 133 5.68 -15.28 9.11
N PHE A 134 6.27 -14.09 9.01
CA PHE A 134 6.70 -13.54 7.74
C PHE A 134 7.71 -14.48 7.07
N LYS A 135 8.76 -14.89 7.80
CA LYS A 135 9.76 -15.83 7.29
C LYS A 135 9.17 -17.20 6.91
N LYS A 136 8.24 -17.71 7.72
CA LYS A 136 7.64 -19.06 7.55
C LYS A 136 6.65 -19.09 6.38
N THR A 137 5.83 -18.07 6.21
CA THR A 137 4.68 -18.13 5.29
C THR A 137 4.93 -17.52 3.92
N TYR A 138 5.92 -16.64 3.78
CA TYR A 138 6.26 -16.05 2.47
C TYR A 138 7.23 -16.93 1.67
N PRO A 139 7.30 -16.77 0.33
CA PRO A 139 8.44 -17.22 -0.43
C PRO A 139 9.75 -16.63 0.12
N SER A 140 10.82 -17.44 0.26
CA SER A 140 12.09 -16.99 0.86
C SER A 140 12.67 -15.75 0.20
N TYR A 141 12.69 -15.73 -1.13
CA TYR A 141 13.18 -14.57 -1.90
C TYR A 141 12.39 -13.29 -1.67
N MET A 142 11.10 -13.40 -1.35
CA MET A 142 10.29 -12.22 -0.98
C MET A 142 10.63 -11.73 0.42
N PHE A 143 10.71 -12.66 1.38
CA PHE A 143 11.09 -12.34 2.76
C PHE A 143 12.42 -11.59 2.80
N GLU A 144 13.48 -12.18 2.25
CA GLU A 144 14.83 -11.61 2.26
C GLU A 144 14.86 -10.21 1.63
N SER A 145 14.32 -10.08 0.43
CA SER A 145 14.36 -8.81 -0.29
C SER A 145 13.41 -7.74 0.28
N GLU A 146 12.33 -8.10 0.97
CA GLU A 146 11.47 -7.10 1.63
C GLU A 146 12.03 -6.65 2.98
N VAL A 147 12.71 -7.53 3.72
CA VAL A 147 13.45 -7.15 4.91
C VAL A 147 14.56 -6.16 4.57
N GLU A 148 15.39 -6.47 3.55
CA GLU A 148 16.42 -5.56 3.06
C GLU A 148 15.86 -4.21 2.61
N ALA A 149 14.79 -4.22 1.82
CA ALA A 149 14.17 -3.00 1.33
C ALA A 149 13.54 -2.15 2.45
N ASN A 150 12.94 -2.76 3.47
CA ASN A 150 12.43 -2.05 4.65
C ASN A 150 13.57 -1.41 5.46
N LEU A 151 14.70 -2.11 5.62
CA LEU A 151 15.90 -1.59 6.27
C LEU A 151 16.41 -0.36 5.53
N LEU A 152 16.69 -0.47 4.22
CA LEU A 152 17.16 0.64 3.39
C LEU A 152 16.23 1.84 3.40
N TYR A 153 14.91 1.59 3.36
CA TYR A 153 13.91 2.64 3.44
C TYR A 153 13.96 3.37 4.80
N SER A 154 14.06 2.62 5.87
CA SER A 154 14.12 3.17 7.23
C SER A 154 15.42 3.90 7.51
N GLU A 155 16.55 3.41 7.01
CA GLU A 155 17.85 4.10 7.09
C GLU A 155 17.83 5.43 6.34
N ALA A 156 17.25 5.48 5.13
CA ALA A 156 17.09 6.72 4.41
C ALA A 156 16.26 7.75 5.19
N LEU A 157 15.21 7.31 5.88
CA LEU A 157 14.43 8.18 6.76
C LEU A 157 15.21 8.64 7.99
N ARG A 158 16.01 7.77 8.62
CA ARG A 158 16.87 8.11 9.77
C ARG A 158 17.93 9.13 9.36
N ALA A 159 18.61 8.91 8.25
CA ALA A 159 19.62 9.82 7.72
C ALA A 159 19.06 11.24 7.44
N ASN A 160 17.75 11.35 7.19
CA ASN A 160 17.07 12.62 7.00
C ASN A 160 16.34 13.14 8.28
N GLY A 161 16.59 12.54 9.45
CA GLY A 161 15.98 12.96 10.73
C GLY A 161 14.48 12.75 10.81
N LEU A 162 13.90 11.90 9.96
CA LEU A 162 12.47 11.62 9.90
C LEU A 162 12.06 10.41 10.73
N LEU A 163 13.02 9.58 11.10
CA LEU A 163 12.85 8.43 11.99
C LEU A 163 13.94 8.50 13.06
N SER A 164 13.61 8.19 14.30
CA SER A 164 14.58 8.13 15.39
C SER A 164 15.63 7.04 15.14
N ALA A 165 16.88 7.26 15.56
CA ALA A 165 17.95 6.27 15.46
C ALA A 165 17.60 4.94 16.15
N HIS A 166 16.79 4.99 17.22
CA HIS A 166 16.38 3.82 18.00
C HIS A 166 14.99 3.28 17.62
N ALA A 167 14.32 3.92 16.64
CA ALA A 167 13.03 3.41 16.16
C ALA A 167 13.23 2.13 15.36
N GLU A 168 12.29 1.21 15.50
CA GLU A 168 12.25 0.00 14.67
C GLU A 168 12.00 0.34 13.21
N ASP A 169 12.46 -0.52 12.31
CA ASP A 169 12.22 -0.37 10.88
C ASP A 169 10.74 -0.41 10.52
N LEU A 170 10.35 0.46 9.62
CA LEU A 170 8.98 0.48 9.10
C LEU A 170 8.77 -0.64 8.07
N ASP A 171 7.73 -1.46 8.24
CA ASP A 171 7.37 -2.47 7.24
C ASP A 171 6.56 -1.86 6.09
N VAL A 172 7.20 -0.94 5.35
CA VAL A 172 6.54 -0.19 4.28
C VAL A 172 6.20 -1.06 3.07
N PHE A 173 6.96 -2.14 2.84
CA PHE A 173 6.71 -3.06 1.73
C PHE A 173 5.58 -4.05 1.99
N PHE A 174 5.09 -4.16 3.22
CA PHE A 174 3.83 -4.86 3.49
C PHE A 174 2.65 -4.23 2.73
N GLY A 175 2.72 -2.95 2.43
CA GLY A 175 1.75 -2.26 1.59
C GLY A 175 0.48 -1.81 2.30
N ALA A 176 0.11 -2.42 3.42
CA ALA A 176 -1.05 -2.01 4.20
C ALA A 176 -0.82 -0.68 4.93
N ARG A 177 -1.86 0.17 4.98
CA ARG A 177 -1.87 1.45 5.71
C ARG A 177 -3.23 1.65 6.35
N VAL A 178 -3.22 2.15 7.58
CA VAL A 178 -4.45 2.64 8.22
C VAL A 178 -4.27 4.12 8.52
N PHE A 179 -5.18 4.93 8.08
CA PHE A 179 -5.10 6.37 8.31
C PHE A 179 -6.41 6.95 8.80
N LYS A 180 -6.28 8.00 9.57
CA LYS A 180 -7.40 8.76 10.07
C LYS A 180 -8.15 9.41 8.93
N ASN A 181 -9.48 9.32 8.93
CA ASN A 181 -10.32 10.05 7.98
C ASN A 181 -10.44 11.51 8.42
N ASP A 182 -9.39 12.27 8.21
CA ASP A 182 -9.21 13.64 8.68
C ASP A 182 -8.59 14.48 7.54
N PRO A 183 -9.03 15.72 7.31
CA PRO A 183 -8.49 16.58 6.25
C PRO A 183 -6.96 16.79 6.33
N LYS A 184 -6.37 16.79 7.55
CA LYS A 184 -4.93 16.92 7.73
C LYS A 184 -4.16 15.74 7.17
N MET A 185 -4.69 14.51 7.31
CA MET A 185 -4.07 13.31 6.76
C MET A 185 -4.42 13.13 5.28
N LEU A 186 -5.68 13.31 4.92
CA LEU A 186 -6.19 13.07 3.56
C LEU A 186 -5.50 13.94 2.51
N LYS A 187 -5.13 15.20 2.83
CA LYS A 187 -4.42 16.06 1.87
C LYS A 187 -3.11 15.46 1.37
N TYR A 188 -2.39 14.67 2.19
CA TYR A 188 -1.15 14.02 1.76
C TYR A 188 -1.41 12.80 0.87
N LEU A 189 -2.52 12.10 1.10
CA LEU A 189 -2.95 10.98 0.29
C LEU A 189 -3.49 11.41 -1.08
N PHE A 190 -4.10 12.60 -1.14
CA PHE A 190 -4.60 13.18 -2.40
C PHE A 190 -3.53 13.95 -3.17
N SER A 191 -2.43 14.35 -2.52
CA SER A 191 -1.36 15.09 -3.17
C SER A 191 -0.76 14.28 -4.32
N HIS A 192 -0.50 14.98 -5.41
CA HIS A 192 0.33 14.50 -6.49
C HIS A 192 1.75 14.98 -6.21
N TYR A 193 2.65 14.03 -5.97
CA TYR A 193 4.05 14.32 -5.73
C TYR A 193 4.79 14.15 -7.04
N GLU A 194 5.60 15.14 -7.36
CA GLU A 194 6.49 15.13 -8.51
C GLU A 194 7.91 14.85 -8.01
N ALA A 195 8.70 14.12 -8.78
CA ALA A 195 10.13 14.18 -8.70
C ALA A 195 10.56 15.64 -9.00
N ASN A 196 11.79 16.02 -8.69
CA ASN A 196 12.24 17.38 -8.82
C ASN A 196 11.78 18.03 -10.16
N PRO A 197 11.12 19.20 -10.17
CA PRO A 197 10.65 19.84 -11.41
C PRO A 197 11.77 20.27 -12.35
N PHE A 198 13.05 20.18 -11.92
CA PHE A 198 14.23 20.41 -12.74
C PHE A 198 14.83 19.13 -13.30
N ASP A 199 14.22 17.97 -12.97
CA ASP A 199 14.66 16.69 -13.51
C ASP A 199 14.37 16.66 -15.01
N THR A 200 15.38 16.26 -15.77
CA THR A 200 15.31 16.22 -17.22
C THR A 200 14.27 15.20 -17.72
N LEU A 201 13.82 15.35 -18.97
CA LEU A 201 12.90 14.43 -19.65
C LEU A 201 13.30 12.93 -19.53
N LEU A 202 14.58 12.64 -19.27
CA LEU A 202 15.09 11.28 -19.06
C LEU A 202 14.60 10.68 -17.72
N GLU A 203 14.56 11.48 -16.67
CA GLU A 203 14.17 11.04 -15.32
C GLU A 203 12.69 10.76 -15.23
N HIS A 204 11.84 11.51 -15.95
CA HIS A 204 10.40 11.20 -16.07
C HIS A 204 10.10 9.83 -16.69
N LYS A 205 11.03 9.27 -17.48
CA LYS A 205 10.90 7.92 -18.04
C LYS A 205 11.39 6.83 -17.09
N LEU A 206 12.29 7.16 -16.16
CA LEU A 206 12.84 6.22 -15.19
C LEU A 206 11.93 6.03 -13.98
N PHE A 207 11.19 7.06 -13.59
CA PHE A 207 10.32 7.03 -12.40
C PHE A 207 8.85 6.83 -12.78
N ASN A 208 8.23 5.88 -12.14
CA ASN A 208 6.78 5.64 -12.29
C ASN A 208 6.05 5.94 -10.97
N LEU A 209 6.15 7.20 -10.51
CA LEU A 209 5.61 7.65 -9.21
C LEU A 209 4.13 7.32 -9.05
N GLU A 210 3.35 7.39 -10.13
CA GLU A 210 1.92 7.07 -10.12
C GLU A 210 1.65 5.57 -10.01
N GLU A 211 2.63 4.73 -10.32
CA GLU A 211 2.50 3.28 -10.16
C GLU A 211 2.90 2.84 -8.75
N TYR A 212 3.99 3.41 -8.19
CA TYR A 212 4.59 2.91 -6.95
C TYR A 212 4.42 3.87 -5.77
N SER A 213 4.99 5.06 -5.82
CA SER A 213 5.24 5.88 -4.63
C SER A 213 4.11 6.83 -4.26
N ASN A 214 3.43 7.43 -5.25
CA ASN A 214 2.29 8.29 -4.99
C ASN A 214 1.12 7.51 -4.34
N ALA A 215 0.40 8.15 -3.44
CA ALA A 215 -0.71 7.60 -2.65
C ALA A 215 -0.37 6.41 -1.73
N GLN A 216 0.90 5.96 -1.65
CA GLN A 216 1.28 4.85 -0.78
C GLN A 216 2.53 5.11 0.05
N PHE A 217 3.66 5.51 -0.57
CA PHE A 217 4.94 5.72 0.12
C PHE A 217 5.18 7.18 0.49
N PHE A 218 5.02 8.11 -0.43
CA PHE A 218 5.24 9.54 -0.17
C PHE A 218 4.30 10.15 0.89
N PRO A 219 3.02 9.75 1.01
CA PRO A 219 2.19 10.20 2.12
C PRO A 219 2.75 9.85 3.50
N VAL A 220 3.44 8.69 3.64
CA VAL A 220 4.13 8.30 4.87
C VAL A 220 5.26 9.28 5.18
N VAL A 221 6.12 9.56 4.19
CA VAL A 221 7.22 10.53 4.34
C VAL A 221 6.68 11.92 4.72
N LYS A 222 5.61 12.37 4.06
CA LYS A 222 4.98 13.65 4.38
C LYS A 222 4.35 13.70 5.76
N ALA A 223 3.76 12.60 6.22
CA ALA A 223 3.24 12.49 7.58
C ALA A 223 4.39 12.67 8.60
N LEU A 224 5.53 11.99 8.39
CA LEU A 224 6.73 12.12 9.24
C LEU A 224 7.30 13.55 9.21
N VAL A 225 7.48 14.14 8.04
CA VAL A 225 7.95 15.54 7.86
C VAL A 225 7.05 16.53 8.62
N ARG A 226 5.77 16.25 8.68
CA ARG A 226 4.78 17.09 9.37
C ARG A 226 4.54 16.70 10.82
N ARG A 227 5.35 15.78 11.35
CA ARG A 227 5.28 15.29 12.74
C ARG A 227 3.89 14.81 13.12
N LEU A 228 3.19 14.18 12.15
CA LEU A 228 1.98 13.43 12.46
C LEU A 228 2.35 12.18 13.25
N ARG A 229 1.40 11.68 14.03
CA ARG A 229 1.59 10.47 14.84
C ARG A 229 1.55 9.23 13.93
N VAL A 230 2.74 8.81 13.47
CA VAL A 230 2.94 7.60 12.68
C VAL A 230 3.40 6.49 13.62
N VAL A 231 2.66 5.39 13.69
CA VAL A 231 2.96 4.26 14.58
C VAL A 231 2.98 2.95 13.79
N SER A 232 3.70 1.96 14.31
CA SER A 232 3.66 0.58 13.82
C SER A 232 2.88 -0.30 14.79
N VAL A 233 2.11 -1.26 14.24
CA VAL A 233 1.41 -2.31 14.98
C VAL A 233 1.85 -3.65 14.41
N THR A 234 2.46 -4.50 15.23
CA THR A 234 2.87 -5.85 14.81
C THR A 234 1.64 -6.75 14.72
N VAL A 235 1.52 -7.46 13.59
CA VAL A 235 0.39 -8.33 13.31
C VAL A 235 0.85 -9.74 12.93
N PRO A 236 0.14 -10.79 13.38
CA PRO A 236 0.44 -12.18 13.05
C PRO A 236 -0.06 -12.55 11.64
N PHE A 237 0.35 -11.76 10.64
CA PHE A 237 -0.06 -11.97 9.26
C PHE A 237 0.51 -13.25 8.67
N LYS A 238 -0.36 -14.04 8.06
CA LYS A 238 -0.01 -15.26 7.31
C LYS A 238 -0.25 -15.05 5.83
N TYR A 239 0.80 -15.26 5.03
CA TYR A 239 0.67 -15.18 3.58
C TYR A 239 -0.22 -16.31 3.06
N PRO A 240 -1.13 -16.07 2.10
CA PRO A 240 -2.00 -17.12 1.60
C PRO A 240 -1.21 -18.25 0.93
N GLU A 241 -1.44 -19.49 1.37
CA GLU A 241 -0.66 -20.66 0.94
C GLU A 241 -0.70 -20.88 -0.57
N LYS A 242 -1.90 -20.83 -1.17
CA LYS A 242 -2.04 -20.96 -2.64
C LYS A 242 -1.34 -19.85 -3.42
N GLN A 243 -1.27 -18.65 -2.86
CA GLN A 243 -0.53 -17.57 -3.49
C GLN A 243 0.98 -17.78 -3.37
N LYS A 244 1.46 -18.29 -2.21
CA LYS A 244 2.86 -18.69 -2.03
C LYS A 244 3.25 -19.77 -3.04
N GLU A 245 2.46 -20.83 -3.13
CA GLU A 245 2.67 -21.92 -4.08
C GLU A 245 2.70 -21.41 -5.55
N ASN A 246 1.77 -20.56 -5.94
CA ASN A 246 1.76 -19.92 -7.26
C ASN A 246 3.08 -19.16 -7.55
N GLU A 247 3.59 -18.43 -6.57
CA GLU A 247 4.79 -17.59 -6.74
C GLU A 247 6.09 -18.44 -6.66
N GLU A 248 6.07 -19.62 -6.04
CA GLU A 248 7.22 -20.55 -5.98
C GLU A 248 7.28 -21.52 -7.17
N VAL A 249 6.13 -22.04 -7.60
CA VAL A 249 6.02 -23.05 -8.66
C VAL A 249 5.73 -22.46 -10.04
N GLY A 250 5.21 -21.22 -10.08
CA GLY A 250 4.87 -20.52 -11.30
C GLY A 250 6.10 -19.99 -12.05
N ASP A 251 6.01 -18.78 -12.56
CA ASP A 251 7.14 -18.09 -13.21
C ASP A 251 8.03 -17.38 -12.16
N ARG A 252 8.76 -18.20 -11.38
CA ARG A 252 9.57 -17.72 -10.24
C ARG A 252 10.58 -16.64 -10.63
N GLU A 253 11.28 -16.80 -11.75
CA GLU A 253 12.27 -15.83 -12.21
C GLU A 253 11.64 -14.49 -12.53
N HIS A 254 10.51 -14.50 -13.23
CA HIS A 254 9.74 -13.29 -13.49
C HIS A 254 9.31 -12.60 -12.19
N PHE A 255 8.82 -13.34 -11.20
CA PHE A 255 8.45 -12.78 -9.91
C PHE A 255 9.64 -12.16 -9.17
N ILE A 256 10.80 -12.82 -9.17
CA ILE A 256 12.03 -12.30 -8.55
C ILE A 256 12.46 -11.00 -9.21
N LEU A 257 12.58 -10.97 -10.54
CA LEU A 257 12.99 -9.78 -11.29
C LEU A 257 12.00 -8.62 -11.10
N LYS A 258 10.71 -8.89 -11.22
CA LYS A 258 9.65 -7.91 -11.01
C LYS A 258 9.73 -7.29 -9.60
N ARG A 259 9.94 -8.11 -8.57
CA ARG A 259 10.03 -7.64 -7.18
C ARG A 259 11.29 -6.82 -6.93
N ARG A 260 12.44 -7.25 -7.44
CA ARG A 260 13.69 -6.50 -7.37
C ARG A 260 13.57 -5.14 -8.03
N TYR A 261 13.05 -5.11 -9.25
CA TYR A 261 12.83 -3.86 -9.98
C TYR A 261 11.90 -2.92 -9.22
N GLN A 262 10.77 -3.42 -8.74
CA GLN A 262 9.80 -2.63 -7.98
C GLN A 262 10.42 -2.02 -6.72
N ARG A 263 11.20 -2.79 -5.95
CA ARG A 263 11.83 -2.32 -4.71
C ARG A 263 12.90 -1.28 -4.99
N LEU A 264 13.78 -1.57 -5.94
CA LEU A 264 14.81 -0.62 -6.35
C LEU A 264 14.19 0.71 -6.80
N THR A 265 13.16 0.67 -7.65
CA THR A 265 12.47 1.87 -8.10
C THR A 265 11.91 2.67 -6.92
N ILE A 266 11.24 2.02 -5.96
CA ILE A 266 10.68 2.70 -4.79
C ILE A 266 11.77 3.36 -3.92
N ILE A 267 12.91 2.68 -3.72
CA ILE A 267 14.04 3.24 -2.94
C ILE A 267 14.65 4.44 -3.66
N VAL A 268 14.88 4.33 -4.97
CA VAL A 268 15.43 5.43 -5.78
C VAL A 268 14.45 6.62 -5.79
N GLU A 269 13.16 6.39 -5.98
CA GLU A 269 12.13 7.43 -5.88
C GLU A 269 12.11 8.10 -4.49
N LEU A 270 12.31 7.32 -3.40
CA LEU A 270 12.44 7.86 -2.05
C LEU A 270 13.65 8.79 -1.93
N MET A 271 14.81 8.35 -2.38
CA MET A 271 16.06 9.14 -2.28
C MET A 271 15.92 10.48 -3.01
N HIS A 272 15.38 10.48 -4.21
CA HIS A 272 15.06 11.71 -4.95
C HIS A 272 14.07 12.61 -4.20
N PHE A 273 13.03 12.02 -3.63
CA PHE A 273 12.03 12.77 -2.88
C PHE A 273 12.61 13.42 -1.62
N LEU A 274 13.49 12.72 -0.90
CA LEU A 274 14.19 13.23 0.29
C LEU A 274 15.19 14.33 -0.07
N GLY A 275 15.96 14.18 -1.14
CA GLY A 275 16.87 15.20 -1.67
C GLY A 275 16.13 16.51 -1.97
N PHE A 276 15.01 16.42 -2.67
CA PHE A 276 14.16 17.58 -2.97
C PHE A 276 13.58 18.27 -1.72
N LEU A 277 13.26 17.52 -0.66
CA LEU A 277 12.83 18.10 0.61
C LEU A 277 13.97 18.86 1.30
N GLY A 278 15.19 18.31 1.28
CA GLY A 278 16.40 18.93 1.82
C GLY A 278 16.72 20.26 1.10
N ASP A 279 16.68 20.28 -0.21
CA ASP A 279 16.93 21.47 -1.02
C ASP A 279 15.95 22.61 -0.74
N LYS A 280 14.66 22.28 -0.55
CA LYS A 280 13.65 23.29 -0.17
C LYS A 280 13.88 23.89 1.22
N GLN A 281 14.37 23.09 2.18
CA GLN A 281 14.69 23.56 3.51
C GLN A 281 15.95 24.47 3.48
N THR A 282 16.98 24.07 2.74
CA THR A 282 18.20 24.84 2.56
C THR A 282 17.90 26.19 1.90
N ARG A 283 17.08 26.25 0.86
CA ARG A 283 16.65 27.51 0.21
C ARG A 283 15.84 28.42 1.13
N LYS A 284 15.03 27.89 2.04
CA LYS A 284 14.32 28.70 3.06
C LYS A 284 15.29 29.33 4.06
N ILE A 285 16.25 28.58 4.55
CA ILE A 285 17.28 29.06 5.49
C ILE A 285 18.13 30.15 4.84
N THR A 286 18.54 29.97 3.58
CA THR A 286 19.30 30.96 2.82
C THR A 286 18.52 32.26 2.63
N LYS A 287 17.20 32.18 2.31
CA LYS A 287 16.34 33.36 2.18
C LYS A 287 16.09 34.10 3.49
N GLN A 288 16.13 33.40 4.63
CA GLN A 288 16.01 34.04 5.95
C GLN A 288 17.30 34.69 6.43
N LYS A 289 18.49 34.23 5.97
CA LYS A 289 19.78 34.85 6.30
C LYS A 289 20.14 36.06 5.43
N ILE A 290 19.41 36.28 4.34
CA ILE A 290 19.64 37.42 3.40
C ILE A 290 18.65 38.59 3.68
N LYS A 291 17.73 38.43 4.62
CA LYS A 291 16.88 39.50 5.15
C LYS A 291 17.39 39.95 6.51
#